data_f25d0f887e340ad07ade03805b745b6f
#
_entry.id   f25d0f887e340ad07ade03805b745b6f
#
_cell.length_a   1.000
_cell.length_b   1.000
_cell.length_c   1.000
_cell.angle_alpha   90.00
_cell.angle_beta   90.00
_cell.angle_gamma   90.00
#
_symmetry.space_group_name_H-M   'P 1'
#
loop_
_entity.id
_entity.type
_entity.pdbx_description
1 polymer ?
#
loop_
_entity_poly.entity_id
_entity_poly.type
_entity_poly.pdbx_seq_one_letter_code
_entity_poly.pdbx_strand_id
1 'polypeptide(L)'
;LLAVVVSLCSCARSVEILPDPSLDGGVVLLAPLAVDGKGVPVDTFYFGKTSKEPVWRLCQWSCRHDLQGAQVSDTEYGVEYASESLTMARHSDGVLTMKLDASKEYLKPRTADEPWAHILIETDLPFVPVNDYESLELTYSMRILKCENRMGEDYNKTVHAAQALGYFHLTNNNPQSADYRMGMWLGVGLYDNREPGGMLQKVMSHLDKGTQTY
;
A
#
# COMPACT_ATOMS: atom_id res chain seq x y z
N LEU A 1 -56.89 -22.39 5.84
CA LEU A 1 -55.60 -22.79 5.19
C LEU A 1 -54.54 -21.80 5.62
N LEU A 2 -53.67 -22.22 6.55
CA LEU A 2 -52.55 -21.38 7.05
C LEU A 2 -51.35 -21.70 6.17
N ALA A 3 -50.96 -20.76 5.30
CA ALA A 3 -49.71 -20.89 4.51
C ALA A 3 -48.54 -20.39 5.37
N VAL A 4 -47.69 -21.32 5.82
CA VAL A 4 -46.43 -20.99 6.46
C VAL A 4 -45.43 -20.68 5.35
N VAL A 5 -45.10 -19.40 5.15
CA VAL A 5 -44.01 -18.99 4.29
C VAL A 5 -42.73 -19.11 5.11
N VAL A 6 -41.97 -20.17 4.89
CA VAL A 6 -40.62 -20.30 5.41
C VAL A 6 -39.72 -19.45 4.52
N SER A 7 -39.42 -18.23 4.94
CA SER A 7 -38.36 -17.41 4.32
C SER A 7 -37.02 -17.98 4.73
N LEU A 8 -36.36 -18.71 3.83
CA LEU A 8 -34.95 -19.07 3.99
C LEU A 8 -34.12 -17.83 3.77
N CYS A 9 -33.83 -17.13 4.85
CA CYS A 9 -32.76 -16.11 4.86
C CYS A 9 -31.44 -16.86 4.64
N SER A 10 -30.91 -16.85 3.43
CA SER A 10 -29.54 -17.22 3.14
C SER A 10 -28.66 -16.17 3.82
N CYS A 11 -28.17 -16.47 5.00
CA CYS A 11 -27.08 -15.66 5.60
C CYS A 11 -25.83 -15.91 4.74
N ALA A 12 -25.52 -14.99 3.86
CA ALA A 12 -24.23 -14.96 3.19
C ALA A 12 -23.15 -14.91 4.29
N ARG A 13 -22.31 -15.93 4.34
CA ARG A 13 -21.22 -16.01 5.33
C ARG A 13 -20.07 -15.16 4.83
N SER A 14 -19.79 -14.04 5.50
CA SER A 14 -18.61 -13.25 5.21
C SER A 14 -17.38 -13.88 5.90
N VAL A 15 -16.26 -13.91 5.19
CA VAL A 15 -14.98 -14.44 5.69
C VAL A 15 -13.94 -13.34 5.51
N GLU A 16 -13.26 -12.97 6.60
CA GLU A 16 -12.11 -12.07 6.54
C GLU A 16 -10.92 -12.84 5.95
N ILE A 17 -10.34 -12.30 4.89
CA ILE A 17 -9.18 -12.89 4.19
C ILE A 17 -7.93 -12.05 4.29
N LEU A 18 -8.02 -10.80 4.79
CA LEU A 18 -6.88 -9.94 4.98
C LEU A 18 -6.05 -10.43 6.18
N PRO A 19 -4.80 -10.85 6.00
CA PRO A 19 -3.99 -11.31 7.11
C PRO A 19 -3.59 -10.12 7.98
N ASP A 20 -3.70 -10.29 9.30
CA ASP A 20 -3.30 -9.31 10.32
C ASP A 20 -3.70 -7.85 9.99
N PRO A 21 -5.01 -7.54 9.86
CA PRO A 21 -5.47 -6.22 9.45
C PRO A 21 -5.09 -5.11 10.44
N SER A 22 -4.72 -5.47 11.66
CA SER A 22 -4.26 -4.56 12.71
C SER A 22 -2.75 -4.29 12.69
N LEU A 23 -1.97 -4.98 11.84
CA LEU A 23 -0.50 -4.98 11.85
C LEU A 23 0.12 -5.33 13.20
N ASP A 24 -0.52 -6.21 13.97
CA ASP A 24 -0.03 -6.62 15.29
C ASP A 24 1.29 -7.39 15.20
N GLY A 25 1.55 -8.07 14.08
CA GLY A 25 2.82 -8.74 13.81
C GLY A 25 3.95 -7.78 13.41
N GLY A 26 3.63 -6.51 13.19
CA GLY A 26 4.57 -5.54 12.64
C GLY A 26 4.65 -5.58 11.12
N VAL A 27 5.70 -4.97 10.60
CA VAL A 27 5.96 -4.90 9.15
C VAL A 27 7.43 -5.19 8.85
N VAL A 28 7.69 -5.95 7.80
CA VAL A 28 9.04 -6.14 7.26
C VAL A 28 9.40 -4.95 6.40
N LEU A 29 10.48 -4.26 6.72
CA LEU A 29 11.02 -3.18 5.90
C LEU A 29 11.79 -3.76 4.72
N LEU A 30 11.48 -3.30 3.51
CA LEU A 30 12.23 -3.65 2.30
C LEU A 30 13.21 -2.54 1.94
N ALA A 31 14.35 -2.94 1.36
CA ALA A 31 15.33 -1.99 0.80
C ALA A 31 14.70 -1.09 -0.27
N PRO A 32 15.22 0.13 -0.49
CA PRO A 32 14.70 1.06 -1.50
C PRO A 32 14.79 0.56 -2.95
N LEU A 33 15.63 -0.44 -3.18
CA LEU A 33 15.82 -1.05 -4.51
C LEU A 33 15.56 -2.55 -4.45
N ALA A 34 14.78 -3.03 -5.39
CA ALA A 34 14.60 -4.46 -5.61
C ALA A 34 15.85 -5.08 -6.25
N VAL A 35 16.15 -6.32 -5.89
CA VAL A 35 17.20 -7.13 -6.54
C VAL A 35 16.51 -8.24 -7.31
N ASP A 36 16.82 -8.34 -8.61
CA ASP A 36 16.17 -9.30 -9.52
C ASP A 36 14.63 -9.25 -9.45
N GLY A 37 14.07 -8.04 -9.36
CA GLY A 37 12.63 -7.80 -9.26
C GLY A 37 12.00 -8.24 -7.93
N LYS A 38 12.81 -8.49 -6.90
CA LYS A 38 12.32 -8.91 -5.58
C LYS A 38 12.72 -7.90 -4.51
N GLY A 39 11.77 -7.60 -3.63
CA GLY A 39 12.04 -6.81 -2.44
C GLY A 39 13.01 -7.55 -1.51
N VAL A 40 14.00 -6.82 -1.01
CA VAL A 40 15.03 -7.35 -0.10
C VAL A 40 14.69 -6.88 1.32
N PRO A 41 14.37 -7.80 2.26
CA PRO A 41 14.18 -7.45 3.66
C PRO A 41 15.46 -6.88 4.27
N VAL A 42 15.36 -5.76 4.98
CA VAL A 42 16.48 -5.08 5.64
C VAL A 42 16.27 -4.84 7.12
N ASP A 43 15.00 -4.83 7.57
CA ASP A 43 14.65 -4.61 8.97
C ASP A 43 13.22 -5.12 9.24
N THR A 44 12.78 -5.04 10.50
CA THR A 44 11.39 -5.32 10.90
C THR A 44 10.95 -4.31 11.96
N PHE A 45 9.81 -3.65 11.73
CA PHE A 45 9.24 -2.68 12.64
C PHE A 45 8.10 -3.29 13.43
N TYR A 46 8.17 -3.18 14.75
CA TYR A 46 7.16 -3.64 15.67
C TYR A 46 6.49 -2.44 16.36
N PHE A 47 5.17 -2.49 16.45
CA PHE A 47 4.35 -1.43 17.06
C PHE A 47 3.89 -1.77 18.48
N GLY A 48 4.53 -2.73 19.10
CA GLY A 48 4.26 -3.22 20.45
C GLY A 48 4.88 -4.59 20.67
N LYS A 49 4.67 -5.14 21.86
CA LYS A 49 5.11 -6.50 22.16
C LYS A 49 4.19 -7.49 21.46
N THR A 50 4.76 -8.36 20.66
CA THR A 50 4.01 -9.35 19.89
C THR A 50 4.82 -10.65 19.76
N SER A 51 4.12 -11.77 19.61
CA SER A 51 4.68 -13.05 19.18
C SER A 51 4.22 -13.44 17.77
N LYS A 52 3.46 -12.56 17.10
CA LYS A 52 3.02 -12.79 15.73
C LYS A 52 4.17 -12.48 14.77
N GLU A 53 4.31 -13.30 13.75
CA GLU A 53 5.22 -13.01 12.65
C GLU A 53 4.62 -11.91 11.75
N PRO A 54 5.43 -10.99 11.24
CA PRO A 54 4.97 -9.95 10.33
C PRO A 54 4.58 -10.58 8.99
N VAL A 55 3.40 -10.21 8.50
CA VAL A 55 2.89 -10.62 7.18
C VAL A 55 2.78 -9.44 6.23
N TRP A 56 2.95 -8.23 6.75
CA TRP A 56 2.98 -7.01 5.97
C TRP A 56 4.41 -6.59 5.66
N ARG A 57 4.59 -5.93 4.52
CA ARG A 57 5.85 -5.32 4.10
C ARG A 57 5.66 -3.81 3.97
N LEU A 58 6.66 -3.07 4.44
CA LEU A 58 6.80 -1.64 4.21
C LEU A 58 7.81 -1.44 3.09
N CYS A 59 7.35 -0.93 1.97
CA CYS A 59 8.19 -0.64 0.82
C CYS A 59 8.46 0.86 0.74
N GLN A 60 9.69 1.20 0.39
CA GLN A 60 10.21 2.56 0.30
C GLN A 60 11.00 2.73 -1.01
N TRP A 61 10.32 2.39 -2.12
CA TRP A 61 10.96 2.31 -3.42
C TRP A 61 11.55 3.63 -3.87
N SER A 62 12.80 3.57 -4.32
CA SER A 62 13.57 4.72 -4.83
C SER A 62 13.75 5.85 -3.82
N CYS A 63 13.53 5.60 -2.54
CA CYS A 63 13.84 6.56 -1.48
C CYS A 63 15.33 6.58 -1.20
N ARG A 64 15.85 7.79 -1.04
CA ARG A 64 17.25 8.06 -0.78
C ARG A 64 17.58 8.04 0.71
N HIS A 65 16.62 8.51 1.52
CA HIS A 65 16.68 8.53 2.98
C HIS A 65 15.73 7.48 3.54
N ASP A 66 16.14 6.22 3.42
CA ASP A 66 15.33 5.09 3.83
C ASP A 66 15.13 5.02 5.37
N LEU A 67 14.28 4.09 5.78
CA LEU A 67 13.95 3.86 7.20
C LEU A 67 14.84 2.80 7.86
N GLN A 68 15.84 2.25 7.17
CA GLN A 68 16.76 1.31 7.79
C GLN A 68 17.58 2.03 8.88
N GLY A 69 17.52 1.54 10.11
CA GLY A 69 18.13 2.22 11.25
C GLY A 69 17.42 3.51 11.67
N ALA A 70 16.14 3.65 11.34
CA ALA A 70 15.33 4.81 11.66
C ALA A 70 15.32 5.14 13.16
N GLN A 71 15.11 6.41 13.48
CA GLN A 71 14.82 6.83 14.84
C GLN A 71 13.45 6.28 15.25
N VAL A 72 13.38 5.71 16.44
CA VAL A 72 12.16 5.16 17.02
C VAL A 72 11.70 6.06 18.15
N SER A 73 10.43 6.48 18.10
CA SER A 73 9.73 7.18 19.18
C SER A 73 8.57 6.34 19.65
N ASP A 74 8.62 5.90 20.91
CA ASP A 74 7.53 5.16 21.56
C ASP A 74 6.87 6.09 22.57
N THR A 75 5.63 6.42 22.35
CA THR A 75 4.84 7.36 23.13
C THR A 75 3.49 6.76 23.52
N GLU A 76 2.75 7.42 24.40
CA GLU A 76 1.37 7.03 24.71
C GLU A 76 0.42 7.09 23.51
N TYR A 77 0.79 7.81 22.46
CA TYR A 77 0.00 7.94 21.22
C TYR A 77 0.34 6.88 20.18
N GLY A 78 1.41 6.15 20.34
CA GLY A 78 1.84 5.10 19.41
C GLY A 78 3.33 5.06 19.14
N VAL A 79 3.74 4.23 18.21
CA VAL A 79 5.13 4.01 17.81
C VAL A 79 5.38 4.62 16.44
N GLU A 80 6.43 5.43 16.34
CA GLU A 80 6.87 6.08 15.12
C GLU A 80 8.30 5.69 14.76
N TYR A 81 8.51 5.40 13.48
CA TYR A 81 9.81 5.21 12.84
C TYR A 81 10.03 6.34 11.84
N ALA A 82 11.13 7.08 11.97
CA ALA A 82 11.40 8.24 11.15
C ALA A 82 12.84 8.28 10.64
N SER A 83 12.98 8.69 9.38
CA SER A 83 14.23 9.10 8.74
C SER A 83 14.17 10.58 8.37
N GLU A 84 15.12 11.06 7.56
CA GLU A 84 15.14 12.46 7.11
C GLU A 84 13.90 12.82 6.26
N SER A 85 13.41 11.89 5.44
CA SER A 85 12.32 12.12 4.49
C SER A 85 11.05 11.30 4.76
N LEU A 86 11.19 10.16 5.39
CA LEU A 86 10.11 9.20 5.59
C LEU A 86 9.67 9.15 7.06
N THR A 87 8.40 8.88 7.26
CA THR A 87 7.88 8.50 8.56
C THR A 87 6.81 7.43 8.38
N MET A 88 6.85 6.43 9.24
CA MET A 88 5.74 5.49 9.46
C MET A 88 5.42 5.46 10.94
N ALA A 89 4.17 5.71 11.27
CA ALA A 89 3.68 5.63 12.65
C ALA A 89 2.42 4.77 12.72
N ARG A 90 2.32 3.93 13.74
CA ARG A 90 1.07 3.27 14.13
C ARG A 90 0.62 3.83 15.47
N HIS A 91 -0.54 4.47 15.44
CA HIS A 91 -1.14 5.06 16.62
C HIS A 91 -1.82 4.00 17.50
N SER A 92 -2.03 4.32 18.76
CA SER A 92 -2.65 3.41 19.73
C SER A 92 -4.09 3.00 19.39
N ASP A 93 -4.79 3.80 18.56
CA ASP A 93 -6.11 3.50 17.99
C ASP A 93 -6.06 2.64 16.72
N GLY A 94 -4.85 2.21 16.29
CA GLY A 94 -4.63 1.40 15.10
C GLY A 94 -4.48 2.17 13.80
N VAL A 95 -4.62 3.49 13.81
CA VAL A 95 -4.44 4.33 12.61
C VAL A 95 -2.97 4.33 12.21
N LEU A 96 -2.71 4.16 10.90
CA LEU A 96 -1.38 4.34 10.32
C LEU A 96 -1.23 5.75 9.75
N THR A 97 -0.09 6.36 10.03
CA THR A 97 0.35 7.58 9.36
C THR A 97 1.60 7.30 8.57
N MET A 98 1.60 7.63 7.29
CA MET A 98 2.77 7.57 6.43
C MET A 98 3.05 8.96 5.87
N LYS A 99 4.34 9.33 5.86
CA LYS A 99 4.81 10.62 5.34
C LYS A 99 5.98 10.38 4.40
N LEU A 100 5.98 11.14 3.31
CA LEU A 100 7.11 11.28 2.40
C LEU A 100 7.35 12.75 2.13
N ASP A 101 8.54 13.24 2.48
CA ASP A 101 9.01 14.59 2.14
C ASP A 101 9.94 14.52 0.93
N ALA A 102 9.36 14.59 -0.27
CA ALA A 102 10.11 14.50 -1.52
C ALA A 102 11.15 15.62 -1.69
N SER A 103 11.05 16.75 -0.95
CA SER A 103 12.06 17.80 -0.98
C SER A 103 13.40 17.36 -0.38
N LYS A 104 13.41 16.25 0.34
CA LYS A 104 14.61 15.63 0.89
C LYS A 104 15.18 14.53 -0.01
N GLU A 105 14.32 13.93 -0.83
CA GLU A 105 14.70 12.86 -1.75
C GLU A 105 15.44 13.37 -2.99
N TYR A 106 15.16 14.60 -3.43
CA TYR A 106 15.74 15.17 -4.64
C TYR A 106 16.51 16.45 -4.31
N LEU A 107 17.75 16.57 -4.85
CA LEU A 107 18.60 17.76 -4.67
C LEU A 107 18.07 18.98 -5.45
N LYS A 108 17.24 18.74 -6.45
CA LYS A 108 16.56 19.71 -7.30
C LYS A 108 15.23 19.09 -7.74
N PRO A 109 14.30 19.86 -8.32
CA PRO A 109 13.05 19.30 -8.83
C PRO A 109 13.29 18.07 -9.69
N ARG A 110 12.56 16.97 -9.41
CA ARG A 110 12.70 15.67 -10.09
C ARG A 110 12.49 15.84 -11.60
N THR A 111 13.32 15.17 -12.38
CA THR A 111 13.16 15.06 -13.83
C THR A 111 12.34 13.83 -14.22
N ALA A 112 11.92 13.74 -15.49
CA ALA A 112 11.16 12.58 -15.96
C ALA A 112 11.96 11.27 -15.92
N ASP A 113 13.29 11.36 -16.01
CA ASP A 113 14.19 10.19 -16.02
C ASP A 113 14.53 9.69 -14.61
N GLU A 114 14.23 10.47 -13.59
CA GLU A 114 14.45 10.07 -12.20
C GLU A 114 13.26 9.28 -11.68
N PRO A 115 13.50 8.18 -10.93
CA PRO A 115 12.41 7.39 -10.37
C PRO A 115 11.62 8.18 -9.33
N TRP A 116 10.39 7.79 -9.09
CA TRP A 116 9.56 8.37 -8.04
C TRP A 116 9.87 7.70 -6.71
N ALA A 117 10.08 8.49 -5.67
CA ALA A 117 10.13 7.97 -4.32
C ALA A 117 8.72 7.55 -3.86
N HIS A 118 8.61 6.37 -3.26
CA HIS A 118 7.35 5.80 -2.80
C HIS A 118 7.47 5.34 -1.35
N ILE A 119 6.38 5.45 -0.62
CA ILE A 119 6.16 4.71 0.63
C ILE A 119 4.80 4.00 0.53
N LEU A 120 4.78 2.71 0.75
CA LEU A 120 3.56 1.91 0.70
C LEU A 120 3.66 0.68 1.62
N ILE A 121 2.51 0.14 2.00
CA ILE A 121 2.43 -1.15 2.66
C ILE A 121 1.74 -2.15 1.75
N GLU A 122 2.20 -3.39 1.79
CA GLU A 122 1.65 -4.48 1.01
C GLU A 122 1.63 -5.78 1.80
N THR A 123 0.72 -6.68 1.45
CA THR A 123 0.68 -8.04 1.96
C THR A 123 0.16 -8.99 0.88
N ASP A 124 0.60 -10.24 0.95
CA ASP A 124 0.03 -11.28 0.11
C ASP A 124 -1.25 -11.80 0.74
N LEU A 125 -2.31 -11.89 -0.05
CA LEU A 125 -3.52 -12.59 0.37
C LEU A 125 -3.32 -14.10 0.23
N PRO A 126 -3.93 -14.91 1.10
CA PRO A 126 -3.97 -16.35 0.91
C PRO A 126 -4.64 -16.67 -0.44
N PHE A 127 -4.36 -17.84 -1.00
CA PHE A 127 -5.07 -18.27 -2.20
C PHE A 127 -6.57 -18.25 -1.95
N VAL A 128 -7.28 -17.44 -2.73
CA VAL A 128 -8.72 -17.30 -2.68
C VAL A 128 -9.28 -17.76 -4.01
N PRO A 129 -9.99 -18.89 -4.05
CA PRO A 129 -10.70 -19.32 -5.26
C PRO A 129 -11.89 -18.38 -5.48
N VAL A 130 -11.68 -17.31 -6.23
CA VAL A 130 -12.67 -16.23 -6.42
C VAL A 130 -14.01 -16.73 -6.95
N ASN A 131 -14.04 -17.89 -7.63
CA ASN A 131 -15.27 -18.50 -8.11
C ASN A 131 -16.15 -19.09 -6.99
N ASP A 132 -15.62 -19.26 -5.79
CA ASP A 132 -16.35 -19.80 -4.64
C ASP A 132 -17.06 -18.69 -3.83
N TYR A 133 -16.86 -17.44 -4.22
CA TYR A 133 -17.41 -16.27 -3.54
C TYR A 133 -18.35 -15.49 -4.46
N GLU A 134 -19.43 -14.99 -3.90
CA GLU A 134 -20.37 -14.12 -4.59
C GLU A 134 -19.79 -12.72 -4.83
N SER A 135 -18.97 -12.23 -3.88
CA SER A 135 -18.30 -10.95 -3.97
C SER A 135 -17.01 -10.94 -3.16
N LEU A 136 -16.08 -10.10 -3.58
CA LEU A 136 -14.88 -9.73 -2.83
C LEU A 136 -14.94 -8.22 -2.55
N GLU A 137 -14.92 -7.85 -1.29
CA GLU A 137 -14.98 -6.45 -0.87
C GLU A 137 -13.73 -6.07 -0.08
N LEU A 138 -13.09 -4.96 -0.44
CA LEU A 138 -12.06 -4.31 0.36
C LEU A 138 -12.57 -2.98 0.86
N THR A 139 -12.62 -2.84 2.18
CA THR A 139 -12.96 -1.57 2.82
C THR A 139 -11.73 -1.00 3.51
N TYR A 140 -11.37 0.22 3.17
CA TYR A 140 -10.37 0.98 3.90
C TYR A 140 -10.71 2.47 3.88
N SER A 141 -10.21 3.19 4.88
CA SER A 141 -10.41 4.62 5.00
C SER A 141 -9.06 5.33 4.98
N MET A 142 -8.99 6.44 4.25
CA MET A 142 -7.78 7.24 4.17
C MET A 142 -8.12 8.74 4.30
N ARG A 143 -7.21 9.47 4.89
CA ARG A 143 -7.26 10.93 4.95
C ARG A 143 -5.90 11.51 4.58
N ILE A 144 -5.88 12.46 3.64
CA ILE A 144 -4.71 13.28 3.37
C ILE A 144 -4.60 14.33 4.46
N LEU A 145 -3.57 14.22 5.29
CA LEU A 145 -3.31 15.18 6.36
C LEU A 145 -2.65 16.43 5.83
N LYS A 146 -1.76 16.26 4.85
CA LYS A 146 -0.96 17.33 4.28
C LYS A 146 -0.48 16.96 2.88
N CYS A 147 -0.62 17.89 1.94
CA CYS A 147 0.05 17.83 0.63
C CYS A 147 0.49 19.26 0.29
N GLU A 148 1.79 19.48 0.21
CA GLU A 148 2.38 20.78 -0.11
C GLU A 148 3.24 20.68 -1.36
N ASN A 149 3.03 21.61 -2.27
CA ASN A 149 3.95 21.86 -3.37
C ASN A 149 4.88 23.03 -2.98
N ARG A 150 6.20 22.75 -2.93
CA ARG A 150 7.22 23.72 -2.58
C ARG A 150 8.12 24.14 -3.76
N MET A 151 7.75 23.74 -4.97
CA MET A 151 8.58 23.92 -6.15
C MET A 151 8.45 25.30 -6.80
N GLY A 152 7.42 26.09 -6.45
CA GLY A 152 7.21 27.40 -7.07
C GLY A 152 7.09 27.32 -8.59
N GLU A 153 7.91 28.09 -9.29
CA GLU A 153 7.92 28.15 -10.76
C GLU A 153 8.46 26.90 -11.43
N ASP A 154 9.25 26.08 -10.71
CA ASP A 154 9.79 24.82 -11.22
C ASP A 154 8.75 23.67 -11.24
N TYR A 155 7.54 23.92 -10.74
CA TYR A 155 6.50 22.90 -10.71
C TYR A 155 6.03 22.51 -12.11
N ASN A 156 6.16 21.22 -12.41
CA ASN A 156 5.63 20.61 -13.63
C ASN A 156 4.65 19.49 -13.25
N LYS A 157 3.36 19.71 -13.49
CA LYS A 157 2.29 18.77 -13.15
C LYS A 157 2.41 17.38 -13.79
N THR A 158 3.17 17.24 -14.88
CA THR A 158 3.38 15.93 -15.54
C THR A 158 4.45 15.09 -14.87
N VAL A 159 5.32 15.72 -14.08
CA VAL A 159 6.49 15.12 -13.44
C VAL A 159 6.38 15.15 -11.91
N HIS A 160 5.74 16.18 -11.35
CA HIS A 160 5.69 16.44 -9.92
C HIS A 160 4.28 16.19 -9.35
N ALA A 161 3.81 14.95 -9.44
CA ALA A 161 2.54 14.57 -8.84
C ALA A 161 2.75 13.97 -7.46
N ALA A 162 1.83 14.28 -6.53
CA ALA A 162 1.66 13.57 -5.27
C ALA A 162 0.35 12.78 -5.34
N GLN A 163 0.45 11.47 -5.17
CA GLN A 163 -0.68 10.56 -5.33
C GLN A 163 -0.81 9.63 -4.12
N ALA A 164 -2.05 9.24 -3.80
CA ALA A 164 -2.33 8.13 -2.94
C ALA A 164 -3.27 7.15 -3.66
N LEU A 165 -2.88 5.90 -3.70
CA LEU A 165 -3.48 4.86 -4.52
C LEU A 165 -3.62 3.58 -3.68
N GLY A 166 -4.67 2.83 -3.93
CA GLY A 166 -4.83 1.47 -3.43
C GLY A 166 -4.82 0.50 -4.60
N TYR A 167 -4.12 -0.63 -4.47
CA TYR A 167 -4.03 -1.62 -5.53
C TYR A 167 -4.29 -3.03 -5.03
N PHE A 168 -4.95 -3.81 -5.89
CA PHE A 168 -4.87 -5.26 -5.90
C PHE A 168 -3.97 -5.69 -7.06
N HIS A 169 -3.02 -6.58 -6.78
CA HIS A 169 -2.30 -7.29 -7.81
C HIS A 169 -2.81 -8.73 -7.89
N LEU A 170 -3.43 -9.07 -9.00
CA LEU A 170 -3.96 -10.40 -9.28
C LEU A 170 -2.98 -11.12 -10.21
N THR A 171 -2.48 -12.26 -9.80
CA THR A 171 -1.52 -13.05 -10.59
C THR A 171 -2.07 -14.43 -10.92
N ASN A 172 -1.95 -14.84 -12.16
CA ASN A 172 -2.29 -16.18 -12.57
C ASN A 172 -1.16 -17.16 -12.20
N ASN A 173 -1.36 -17.92 -11.15
CA ASN A 173 -0.40 -18.90 -10.64
C ASN A 173 -0.59 -20.31 -11.19
N ASN A 174 -1.48 -20.52 -12.17
CA ASN A 174 -1.66 -21.84 -12.81
C ASN A 174 -0.55 -22.09 -13.84
N PRO A 175 0.42 -23.00 -13.58
CA PRO A 175 1.54 -23.23 -14.49
C PRO A 175 1.13 -23.90 -15.82
N GLN A 176 -0.11 -24.39 -15.93
CA GLN A 176 -0.65 -24.99 -17.15
C GLN A 176 -1.43 -23.98 -18.00
N SER A 177 -1.62 -22.77 -17.50
CA SER A 177 -2.28 -21.68 -18.25
C SER A 177 -1.29 -21.05 -19.24
N ALA A 178 -1.81 -20.67 -20.42
CA ALA A 178 -1.05 -19.84 -21.36
C ALA A 178 -0.66 -18.48 -20.78
N ASP A 179 -1.44 -18.00 -19.80
CA ASP A 179 -1.24 -16.75 -19.11
C ASP A 179 -0.53 -16.91 -17.75
N TYR A 180 0.23 -18.00 -17.57
CA TYR A 180 0.99 -18.24 -16.35
C TYR A 180 1.91 -17.06 -16.04
N ARG A 181 1.85 -16.57 -14.79
CA ARG A 181 2.57 -15.38 -14.27
C ARG A 181 2.15 -14.06 -14.89
N MET A 182 1.15 -14.02 -15.75
CA MET A 182 0.54 -12.75 -16.10
C MET A 182 -0.27 -12.23 -14.93
N GLY A 183 -0.23 -10.94 -14.71
CA GLY A 183 -0.93 -10.27 -13.64
C GLY A 183 -1.75 -9.10 -14.12
N MET A 184 -2.67 -8.66 -13.27
CA MET A 184 -3.46 -7.46 -13.46
C MET A 184 -3.36 -6.60 -12.22
N TRP A 185 -2.97 -5.35 -12.40
CA TRP A 185 -3.07 -4.32 -11.40
C TRP A 185 -4.46 -3.69 -11.48
N LEU A 186 -5.24 -3.83 -10.41
CA LEU A 186 -6.51 -3.16 -10.25
C LEU A 186 -6.35 -2.09 -9.18
N GLY A 187 -6.34 -0.82 -9.60
CA GLY A 187 -6.07 0.32 -8.75
C GLY A 187 -7.28 1.19 -8.51
N VAL A 188 -7.38 1.72 -7.31
CA VAL A 188 -8.31 2.79 -6.96
C VAL A 188 -7.49 4.03 -6.61
N GLY A 189 -7.60 5.06 -7.42
CA GLY A 189 -7.02 6.36 -7.12
C GLY A 189 -7.83 7.04 -6.03
N LEU A 190 -7.16 7.44 -4.96
CA LEU A 190 -7.79 8.08 -3.81
C LEU A 190 -7.50 9.57 -3.77
N TYR A 191 -6.30 9.93 -4.17
CA TYR A 191 -5.82 11.30 -4.19
C TYR A 191 -4.81 11.52 -5.30
N ASP A 192 -4.93 12.65 -5.97
CA ASP A 192 -3.94 13.17 -6.92
C ASP A 192 -3.97 14.70 -6.84
N ASN A 193 -2.85 15.31 -6.50
CA ASN A 193 -2.77 16.76 -6.33
C ASN A 193 -2.98 17.56 -7.64
N ARG A 194 -3.05 16.89 -8.78
CA ARG A 194 -3.33 17.50 -10.09
C ARG A 194 -4.82 17.65 -10.35
N GLU A 195 -5.66 16.94 -9.62
CA GLU A 195 -7.11 16.97 -9.75
C GLU A 195 -7.72 18.07 -8.87
N PRO A 196 -8.80 18.71 -9.29
CA PRO A 196 -9.49 19.68 -8.47
C PRO A 196 -9.92 19.08 -7.13
N GLY A 197 -9.49 19.71 -6.02
CA GLY A 197 -9.76 19.21 -4.67
C GLY A 197 -9.00 17.94 -4.29
N GLY A 198 -8.09 17.45 -5.16
CA GLY A 198 -7.26 16.27 -4.90
C GLY A 198 -8.01 14.94 -4.96
N MET A 199 -9.31 14.94 -5.22
CA MET A 199 -10.12 13.73 -5.26
C MET A 199 -10.01 13.04 -6.62
N LEU A 200 -9.47 11.84 -6.63
CA LEU A 200 -9.40 11.00 -7.81
C LEU A 200 -10.42 9.85 -7.68
N GLN A 201 -11.57 9.99 -8.33
CA GLN A 201 -12.59 8.92 -8.42
C GLN A 201 -12.36 8.13 -9.73
N LYS A 202 -11.26 7.40 -9.79
CA LYS A 202 -10.91 6.66 -11.00
C LYS A 202 -10.45 5.25 -10.64
N VAL A 203 -11.10 4.26 -11.24
CA VAL A 203 -10.60 2.89 -11.26
C VAL A 203 -9.61 2.76 -12.41
N MET A 204 -8.45 2.22 -12.13
CA MET A 204 -7.40 1.99 -13.11
C MET A 204 -7.09 0.50 -13.15
N SER A 205 -6.90 -0.02 -14.35
CA SER A 205 -6.39 -1.38 -14.53
C SER A 205 -5.21 -1.38 -15.49
N HIS A 206 -4.21 -2.16 -15.18
CA HIS A 206 -3.03 -2.36 -16.01
C HIS A 206 -2.72 -3.86 -16.07
N LEU A 207 -2.51 -4.36 -17.28
CA LEU A 207 -2.10 -5.74 -17.51
C LEU A 207 -0.57 -5.84 -17.39
N ASP A 208 -0.10 -6.58 -16.41
CA ASP A 208 1.30 -6.93 -16.25
C ASP A 208 1.59 -8.24 -17.02
N LYS A 209 2.49 -8.18 -17.97
CA LYS A 209 2.94 -9.34 -18.75
C LYS A 209 4.06 -10.13 -18.07
N GLY A 210 4.17 -10.03 -16.74
CA GLY A 210 5.14 -10.74 -15.93
C GLY A 210 6.51 -10.04 -15.83
N THR A 211 6.58 -8.77 -16.18
CA THR A 211 7.83 -7.99 -16.09
C THR A 211 8.05 -7.42 -14.69
N GLN A 212 7.01 -7.32 -13.88
CA GLN A 212 7.02 -6.79 -12.50
C GLN A 212 8.03 -5.64 -12.29
N THR A 213 8.07 -4.72 -13.21
CA THR A 213 8.85 -3.49 -13.05
C THR A 213 7.99 -2.48 -12.31
N TYR A 214 8.33 -2.25 -11.07
CA TYR A 214 7.82 -1.14 -10.28
C TYR A 214 8.45 0.19 -10.73
#